data_f87ec8d67c2d2b6a717f60f953be845f
#
_entry.id   f87ec8d67c2d2b6a717f60f953be845f
#
_cell.length_a   1.000
_cell.length_b   1.000
_cell.length_c   1.000
_cell.angle_alpha   90.00
_cell.angle_beta   90.00
_cell.angle_gamma   90.00
#
_symmetry.space_group_name_H-M   'P 1'
#
loop_
_entity.id
_entity.type
_entity.pdbx_description
1 polymer ?
#
loop_
_entity_poly.entity_id
_entity_poly.type
_entity_poly.pdbx_seq_one_letter_code
_entity_poly.pdbx_strand_id
1 'polypeptide(L)'
;MTEERRPVKKPPMREVLAEAAFQLFLERGFERTTVDDIVARAGVGRRSFFRYFPSKEDVVFPDHERCLADMTALLEAADDGDPVGTVCDAARLVLQMYAANPEFSVQRYHLTREVPGLRTYELSVVRRYERTLAEYLRGRYAGTPDGPLHAEVIAAAVVAAHNNGLRSWLRSGGKGDAEAAVDHALGIVQQVWGAAVEGVATPAAGDDVVVVVATKGTPMWRVVQKVESALAED
;
A
#
# COMPACT_ATOMS: atom_id res chain seq x y z
N MET A 1 -46.94 10.13 15.32
CA MET A 1 -45.57 9.59 15.39
C MET A 1 -44.66 10.57 14.70
N THR A 2 -43.97 11.39 15.48
CA THR A 2 -43.11 12.48 14.99
C THR A 2 -41.72 11.88 14.78
N GLU A 3 -41.29 11.81 13.56
CA GLU A 3 -39.98 11.30 13.17
C GLU A 3 -38.92 12.32 13.59
N GLU A 4 -38.16 11.98 14.62
CA GLU A 4 -37.06 12.79 15.17
C GLU A 4 -35.91 12.80 14.19
N ARG A 5 -35.80 13.88 13.39
CA ARG A 5 -34.65 14.10 12.47
C ARG A 5 -33.37 14.16 13.31
N ARG A 6 -32.55 13.12 13.25
CA ARG A 6 -31.18 13.17 13.78
C ARG A 6 -30.43 14.36 13.16
N PRO A 7 -29.76 15.18 13.99
CA PRO A 7 -28.98 16.30 13.47
C PRO A 7 -27.87 15.79 12.54
N VAL A 8 -27.89 16.24 11.28
CA VAL A 8 -26.81 15.98 10.32
C VAL A 8 -25.55 16.63 10.88
N LYS A 9 -24.58 15.80 11.27
CA LYS A 9 -23.29 16.26 11.79
C LYS A 9 -22.60 17.09 10.70
N LYS A 10 -22.31 18.37 10.97
CA LYS A 10 -21.63 19.25 10.02
C LYS A 10 -20.32 18.59 9.58
N PRO A 11 -20.05 18.49 8.27
CA PRO A 11 -18.80 17.84 7.81
C PRO A 11 -17.57 18.56 8.39
N PRO A 12 -16.47 17.83 8.65
CA PRO A 12 -15.24 18.45 9.10
C PRO A 12 -14.77 19.54 8.13
N MET A 13 -14.22 20.62 8.64
CA MET A 13 -13.78 21.76 7.80
C MET A 13 -12.77 21.36 6.72
N ARG A 14 -11.97 20.34 6.97
CA ARG A 14 -11.04 19.77 6.00
C ARG A 14 -11.78 19.24 4.77
N GLU A 15 -12.87 18.52 4.96
CA GLU A 15 -13.72 17.99 3.88
C GLU A 15 -14.43 19.11 3.11
N VAL A 16 -14.95 20.12 3.80
CA VAL A 16 -15.60 21.30 3.17
C VAL A 16 -14.61 22.02 2.22
N LEU A 17 -13.37 22.21 2.66
CA LEU A 17 -12.33 22.84 1.85
C LEU A 17 -11.92 21.98 0.67
N ALA A 18 -11.79 20.67 0.87
CA ALA A 18 -11.46 19.73 -0.19
C ALA A 18 -12.56 19.68 -1.26
N GLU A 19 -13.82 19.58 -0.86
CA GLU A 19 -14.96 19.59 -1.79
C GLU A 19 -15.02 20.89 -2.59
N ALA A 20 -14.87 22.05 -1.93
CA ALA A 20 -14.85 23.35 -2.61
C ALA A 20 -13.70 23.44 -3.64
N ALA A 21 -12.52 22.89 -3.30
CA ALA A 21 -11.38 22.86 -4.20
C ALA A 21 -11.65 21.97 -5.43
N PHE A 22 -12.17 20.75 -5.23
CA PHE A 22 -12.45 19.82 -6.32
C PHE A 22 -13.53 20.35 -7.29
N GLN A 23 -14.59 20.96 -6.77
CA GLN A 23 -15.58 21.63 -7.60
C GLN A 23 -14.93 22.69 -8.50
N LEU A 24 -14.04 23.52 -7.95
CA LEU A 24 -13.30 24.52 -8.71
C LEU A 24 -12.32 23.92 -9.73
N PHE A 25 -11.65 22.81 -9.37
CA PHE A 25 -10.75 22.11 -10.30
C PHE A 25 -11.53 21.53 -11.47
N LEU A 26 -12.74 21.03 -11.28
CA LEU A 26 -13.60 20.54 -12.34
C LEU A 26 -14.16 21.68 -13.21
N GLU A 27 -14.55 22.80 -12.60
CA GLU A 27 -15.13 23.95 -13.32
C GLU A 27 -14.11 24.69 -14.22
N ARG A 28 -12.89 24.88 -13.76
CA ARG A 28 -11.91 25.75 -14.42
C ARG A 28 -10.48 25.23 -14.48
N GLY A 29 -10.25 24.01 -13.98
CA GLY A 29 -8.94 23.36 -13.97
C GLY A 29 -8.09 23.71 -12.76
N PHE A 30 -7.14 22.81 -12.44
CA PHE A 30 -6.26 22.93 -11.28
C PHE A 30 -5.40 24.20 -11.32
N GLU A 31 -4.74 24.48 -12.46
CA GLU A 31 -3.79 25.60 -12.59
C GLU A 31 -4.47 26.96 -12.39
N ARG A 32 -5.71 27.13 -12.87
CA ARG A 32 -6.45 28.36 -12.77
C ARG A 32 -7.20 28.57 -11.45
N THR A 33 -7.12 27.62 -10.53
CA THR A 33 -7.74 27.69 -9.22
C THR A 33 -6.71 28.15 -8.20
N THR A 34 -7.03 29.18 -7.44
CA THR A 34 -6.19 29.71 -6.37
C THR A 34 -6.73 29.32 -4.99
N VAL A 35 -5.88 29.41 -3.94
CA VAL A 35 -6.33 29.23 -2.56
C VAL A 35 -7.41 30.25 -2.19
N ASP A 36 -7.33 31.49 -2.69
CA ASP A 36 -8.36 32.51 -2.45
C ASP A 36 -9.73 32.14 -3.02
N ASP A 37 -9.75 31.50 -4.17
CA ASP A 37 -10.99 30.98 -4.75
C ASP A 37 -11.59 29.86 -3.90
N ILE A 38 -10.74 28.96 -3.41
CA ILE A 38 -11.18 27.82 -2.57
C ILE A 38 -11.78 28.31 -1.27
N VAL A 39 -11.10 29.23 -0.58
CA VAL A 39 -11.63 29.76 0.70
C VAL A 39 -12.87 30.62 0.52
N ALA A 40 -12.96 31.37 -0.58
CA ALA A 40 -14.17 32.12 -0.92
C ALA A 40 -15.36 31.18 -1.17
N ARG A 41 -15.17 30.09 -1.92
CA ARG A 41 -16.18 29.05 -2.17
C ARG A 41 -16.62 28.36 -0.87
N ALA A 42 -15.65 28.05 0.01
CA ALA A 42 -15.90 27.40 1.29
C ALA A 42 -16.47 28.34 2.39
N GLY A 43 -16.52 29.66 2.14
CA GLY A 43 -16.98 30.65 3.10
C GLY A 43 -16.08 30.83 4.32
N VAL A 44 -14.74 30.68 4.15
CA VAL A 44 -13.75 30.77 5.22
C VAL A 44 -12.56 31.67 4.84
N GLY A 45 -11.68 31.98 5.79
CA GLY A 45 -10.47 32.76 5.52
C GLY A 45 -9.26 31.88 5.19
N ARG A 46 -8.23 32.48 4.52
CA ARG A 46 -6.95 31.80 4.16
C ARG A 46 -6.29 31.07 5.33
N ARG A 47 -6.36 31.64 6.55
CA ARG A 47 -5.80 31.00 7.76
C ARG A 47 -6.46 29.66 8.06
N SER A 48 -7.74 29.52 7.77
CA SER A 48 -8.46 28.24 7.93
C SER A 48 -7.95 27.20 6.94
N PHE A 49 -7.66 27.59 5.71
CA PHE A 49 -7.07 26.70 4.70
C PHE A 49 -5.70 26.17 5.15
N PHE A 50 -4.76 27.07 5.44
CA PHE A 50 -3.39 26.71 5.80
C PHE A 50 -3.24 25.98 7.15
N ARG A 51 -4.30 25.93 7.94
CA ARG A 51 -4.35 25.06 9.12
C ARG A 51 -4.50 23.58 8.76
N TYR A 52 -5.12 23.27 7.62
CA TYR A 52 -5.39 21.89 7.17
C TYR A 52 -4.52 21.44 5.99
N PHE A 53 -4.09 22.38 5.17
CA PHE A 53 -3.37 22.11 3.93
C PHE A 53 -2.18 23.06 3.78
N PRO A 54 -0.94 22.56 3.78
CA PRO A 54 0.26 23.36 3.55
C PRO A 54 0.26 24.08 2.20
N SER A 55 -0.30 23.44 1.17
CA SER A 55 -0.37 23.99 -0.19
C SER A 55 -1.69 23.62 -0.89
N LYS A 56 -1.91 24.16 -2.09
CA LYS A 56 -3.06 23.81 -2.94
C LYS A 56 -3.01 22.34 -3.40
N GLU A 57 -1.80 21.83 -3.62
CA GLU A 57 -1.55 20.45 -4.00
C GLU A 57 -2.00 19.47 -2.92
N ASP A 58 -1.79 19.79 -1.64
CA ASP A 58 -2.19 18.95 -0.51
C ASP A 58 -3.71 18.74 -0.39
N VAL A 59 -4.50 19.65 -0.95
CA VAL A 59 -5.97 19.49 -0.99
C VAL A 59 -6.40 18.32 -1.87
N VAL A 60 -5.62 18.03 -2.91
CA VAL A 60 -5.92 16.94 -3.85
C VAL A 60 -5.76 15.57 -3.21
N PHE A 61 -4.85 15.46 -2.24
CA PHE A 61 -4.49 14.17 -1.65
C PHE A 61 -5.22 13.91 -0.33
N PRO A 62 -5.47 12.64 0.02
CA PRO A 62 -5.98 12.27 1.33
C PRO A 62 -4.94 12.57 2.42
N ASP A 63 -5.31 12.30 3.67
CA ASP A 63 -4.43 12.56 4.81
C ASP A 63 -3.31 11.50 4.91
N HIS A 64 -2.32 11.61 4.04
CA HIS A 64 -1.18 10.70 4.01
C HIS A 64 -0.32 10.78 5.29
N GLU A 65 -0.25 11.95 5.94
CA GLU A 65 0.49 12.09 7.20
C GLU A 65 -0.14 11.22 8.30
N ARG A 66 -1.45 11.27 8.41
CA ARG A 66 -2.18 10.44 9.37
C ARG A 66 -2.06 8.95 9.01
N CYS A 67 -2.22 8.60 7.74
CA CYS A 67 -2.10 7.22 7.30
C CYS A 67 -0.71 6.65 7.55
N LEU A 68 0.36 7.45 7.35
CA LEU A 68 1.73 7.04 7.69
C LEU A 68 1.92 6.85 9.21
N ALA A 69 1.33 7.72 10.03
CA ALA A 69 1.38 7.55 11.48
C ALA A 69 0.64 6.28 11.94
N ASP A 70 -0.56 6.02 11.38
CA ASP A 70 -1.34 4.81 11.67
C ASP A 70 -0.58 3.54 11.20
N MET A 71 0.06 3.60 10.02
CA MET A 71 0.93 2.53 9.50
C MET A 71 2.11 2.26 10.43
N THR A 72 2.81 3.30 10.86
CA THR A 72 3.96 3.16 11.78
C THR A 72 3.52 2.51 13.10
N ALA A 73 2.40 2.96 13.67
CA ALA A 73 1.85 2.41 14.90
C ALA A 73 1.48 0.91 14.76
N LEU A 74 0.91 0.52 13.60
CA LEU A 74 0.62 -0.89 13.31
C LEU A 74 1.91 -1.72 13.26
N LEU A 75 2.93 -1.23 12.55
CA LEU A 75 4.21 -1.91 12.40
C LEU A 75 4.97 -2.03 13.73
N GLU A 76 4.92 -1.01 14.59
CA GLU A 76 5.53 -1.02 15.93
C GLU A 76 4.82 -1.98 16.90
N ALA A 77 3.50 -2.17 16.73
CA ALA A 77 2.70 -3.07 17.57
C ALA A 77 2.72 -4.53 17.11
N ALA A 78 3.27 -4.81 15.91
CA ALA A 78 3.29 -6.15 15.34
C ALA A 78 4.26 -7.09 16.08
N ASP A 79 3.86 -8.34 16.21
CA ASP A 79 4.71 -9.42 16.71
C ASP A 79 5.76 -9.86 15.68
N ASP A 80 6.59 -10.84 16.05
CA ASP A 80 7.70 -11.33 15.22
C ASP A 80 7.28 -12.43 14.21
N GLY A 81 5.99 -12.79 14.16
CA GLY A 81 5.54 -14.01 13.48
C GLY A 81 5.61 -13.97 11.96
N ASP A 82 4.99 -12.95 11.30
CA ASP A 82 4.91 -12.84 9.84
C ASP A 82 5.22 -11.41 9.37
N PRO A 83 6.49 -11.09 9.12
CA PRO A 83 6.87 -9.75 8.67
C PRO A 83 6.27 -9.35 7.32
N VAL A 84 6.09 -10.30 6.39
CA VAL A 84 5.54 -10.03 5.06
C VAL A 84 4.04 -9.80 5.14
N GLY A 85 3.31 -10.60 5.90
CA GLY A 85 1.90 -10.37 6.19
C GLY A 85 1.67 -9.02 6.85
N THR A 86 2.49 -8.68 7.85
CA THR A 86 2.42 -7.40 8.55
C THR A 86 2.56 -6.18 7.62
N VAL A 87 3.53 -6.17 6.70
CA VAL A 87 3.66 -5.05 5.74
C VAL A 87 2.55 -5.04 4.70
N CYS A 88 1.96 -6.19 4.36
CA CYS A 88 0.77 -6.25 3.54
C CYS A 88 -0.44 -5.64 4.27
N ASP A 89 -0.64 -5.95 5.55
CA ASP A 89 -1.71 -5.35 6.37
C ASP A 89 -1.53 -3.84 6.50
N ALA A 90 -0.30 -3.39 6.73
CA ALA A 90 0.03 -1.98 6.76
C ALA A 90 -0.30 -1.26 5.43
N ALA A 91 -0.06 -1.91 4.29
CA ALA A 91 -0.41 -1.37 2.98
C ALA A 91 -1.94 -1.27 2.77
N ARG A 92 -2.75 -2.14 3.40
CA ARG A 92 -4.24 -2.07 3.35
C ARG A 92 -4.80 -0.79 3.97
N LEU A 93 -4.11 -0.19 4.94
CA LEU A 93 -4.52 1.11 5.50
C LEU A 93 -4.60 2.20 4.43
N VAL A 94 -3.69 2.18 3.47
CA VAL A 94 -3.71 3.13 2.35
C VAL A 94 -4.93 2.89 1.46
N LEU A 95 -5.29 1.64 1.19
CA LEU A 95 -6.52 1.32 0.46
C LEU A 95 -7.76 1.84 1.18
N GLN A 96 -7.88 1.59 2.49
CA GLN A 96 -9.03 2.02 3.29
C GLN A 96 -9.22 3.54 3.22
N MET A 97 -8.13 4.30 3.26
CA MET A 97 -8.15 5.75 3.10
C MET A 97 -8.71 6.20 1.74
N TYR A 98 -8.39 5.48 0.64
CA TYR A 98 -8.94 5.76 -0.69
C TYR A 98 -10.39 5.27 -0.83
N ALA A 99 -10.71 4.10 -0.29
CA ALA A 99 -12.04 3.48 -0.37
C ALA A 99 -13.10 4.22 0.47
N ALA A 100 -12.68 4.99 1.48
CA ALA A 100 -13.58 5.79 2.30
C ALA A 100 -14.42 6.80 1.49
N ASN A 101 -13.91 7.29 0.35
CA ASN A 101 -14.65 8.15 -0.58
C ASN A 101 -14.28 7.79 -2.03
N PRO A 102 -14.95 6.81 -2.65
CA PRO A 102 -14.64 6.32 -3.99
C PRO A 102 -14.72 7.38 -5.08
N GLU A 103 -15.78 8.20 -5.07
CA GLU A 103 -15.98 9.24 -6.08
C GLU A 103 -14.84 10.25 -6.07
N PHE A 104 -14.46 10.73 -4.88
CA PHE A 104 -13.37 11.66 -4.70
C PHE A 104 -12.01 11.06 -5.10
N SER A 105 -11.82 9.77 -4.82
CA SER A 105 -10.60 9.05 -5.18
C SER A 105 -10.44 8.87 -6.70
N VAL A 106 -11.54 8.63 -7.41
CA VAL A 106 -11.55 8.56 -8.87
C VAL A 106 -11.27 9.93 -9.49
N GLN A 107 -11.91 10.99 -9.00
CA GLN A 107 -11.65 12.36 -9.47
C GLN A 107 -10.18 12.75 -9.27
N ARG A 108 -9.60 12.44 -8.10
CA ARG A 108 -8.17 12.63 -7.80
C ARG A 108 -7.28 11.86 -8.78
N TYR A 109 -7.58 10.60 -9.04
CA TYR A 109 -6.83 9.77 -9.97
C TYR A 109 -6.75 10.39 -11.36
N HIS A 110 -7.85 10.93 -11.88
CA HIS A 110 -7.87 11.63 -13.17
C HIS A 110 -7.03 12.90 -13.10
N LEU A 111 -7.24 13.74 -12.10
CA LEU A 111 -6.52 15.01 -11.93
C LEU A 111 -5.00 14.81 -11.81
N THR A 112 -4.56 13.81 -11.04
CA THR A 112 -3.14 13.48 -10.86
C THR A 112 -2.48 13.05 -12.17
N ARG A 113 -3.24 12.44 -13.10
CA ARG A 113 -2.72 12.05 -14.41
C ARG A 113 -2.59 13.23 -15.37
N GLU A 114 -3.44 14.24 -15.22
CA GLU A 114 -3.49 15.40 -16.10
C GLU A 114 -2.49 16.49 -15.67
N VAL A 115 -2.18 16.59 -14.37
CA VAL A 115 -1.33 17.64 -13.81
C VAL A 115 0.03 17.06 -13.39
N PRO A 116 1.14 17.37 -14.14
CA PRO A 116 2.46 16.78 -13.88
C PRO A 116 2.98 17.03 -12.45
N GLY A 117 2.72 18.21 -11.88
CA GLY A 117 3.12 18.55 -10.51
C GLY A 117 2.50 17.65 -9.46
N LEU A 118 1.21 17.30 -9.62
CA LEU A 118 0.50 16.38 -8.73
C LEU A 118 1.05 14.95 -8.84
N ARG A 119 1.45 14.52 -10.03
CA ARG A 119 2.09 13.22 -10.21
C ARG A 119 3.43 13.13 -9.49
N THR A 120 4.24 14.19 -9.54
CA THR A 120 5.52 14.25 -8.81
C THR A 120 5.28 14.16 -7.30
N TYR A 121 4.28 14.87 -6.79
CA TYR A 121 3.89 14.79 -5.39
C TYR A 121 3.46 13.37 -5.00
N GLU A 122 2.56 12.74 -5.77
CA GLU A 122 2.12 11.35 -5.55
C GLU A 122 3.31 10.38 -5.44
N LEU A 123 4.27 10.48 -6.36
CA LEU A 123 5.47 9.64 -6.33
C LEU A 123 6.32 9.86 -5.08
N SER A 124 6.41 11.09 -4.58
CA SER A 124 7.13 11.40 -3.33
C SER A 124 6.46 10.74 -2.12
N VAL A 125 5.12 10.74 -2.08
CA VAL A 125 4.34 10.08 -1.03
C VAL A 125 4.50 8.56 -1.10
N VAL A 126 4.42 7.96 -2.29
CA VAL A 126 4.63 6.51 -2.48
C VAL A 126 6.00 6.08 -1.95
N ARG A 127 7.06 6.86 -2.20
CA ARG A 127 8.40 6.59 -1.65
C ARG A 127 8.47 6.66 -0.12
N ARG A 128 7.65 7.48 0.52
CA ARG A 128 7.58 7.54 1.99
C ARG A 128 6.99 6.25 2.55
N TYR A 129 5.91 5.74 1.97
CA TYR A 129 5.33 4.45 2.35
C TYR A 129 6.34 3.31 2.17
N GLU A 130 6.97 3.24 1.00
CA GLU A 130 7.99 2.22 0.70
C GLU A 130 9.12 2.23 1.73
N ARG A 131 9.62 3.43 2.10
CA ARG A 131 10.66 3.58 3.12
C ARG A 131 10.21 3.08 4.49
N THR A 132 9.00 3.44 4.92
CA THR A 132 8.45 3.01 6.21
C THR A 132 8.36 1.48 6.30
N LEU A 133 7.86 0.83 5.23
CA LEU A 133 7.81 -0.64 5.16
C LEU A 133 9.21 -1.26 5.16
N ALA A 134 10.14 -0.70 4.38
CA ALA A 134 11.52 -1.20 4.31
C ALA A 134 12.27 -1.04 5.65
N GLU A 135 12.04 0.04 6.39
CA GLU A 135 12.63 0.24 7.73
C GLU A 135 12.17 -0.81 8.72
N TYR A 136 10.89 -1.12 8.75
CA TYR A 136 10.35 -2.22 9.55
C TYR A 136 11.00 -3.57 9.18
N LEU A 137 11.01 -3.91 7.90
CA LEU A 137 11.57 -5.18 7.43
C LEU A 137 13.09 -5.28 7.68
N ARG A 138 13.86 -4.19 7.59
CA ARG A 138 15.28 -4.20 7.95
C ARG A 138 15.51 -4.60 9.41
N GLY A 139 14.63 -4.18 10.32
CA GLY A 139 14.66 -4.61 11.70
C GLY A 139 14.43 -6.12 11.84
N ARG A 140 13.45 -6.66 11.09
CA ARG A 140 13.09 -8.09 11.12
C ARG A 140 14.13 -9.00 10.48
N TYR A 141 14.80 -8.53 9.44
CA TYR A 141 15.86 -9.28 8.74
C TYR A 141 17.27 -8.92 9.23
N ALA A 142 17.40 -8.23 10.37
CA ALA A 142 18.70 -7.91 10.96
C ALA A 142 19.49 -9.20 11.27
N GLY A 143 20.71 -9.26 10.76
CA GLY A 143 21.59 -10.41 10.98
C GLY A 143 21.43 -11.56 9.98
N THR A 144 20.49 -11.46 9.03
CA THR A 144 20.39 -12.41 7.92
C THR A 144 21.26 -11.97 6.73
N PRO A 145 21.85 -12.91 5.93
CA PRO A 145 22.52 -12.57 4.69
C PRO A 145 21.57 -11.79 3.77
N ASP A 146 22.08 -10.69 3.18
CA ASP A 146 21.30 -9.82 2.28
C ASP A 146 20.00 -9.24 2.89
N GLY A 147 19.83 -9.28 4.22
CA GLY A 147 18.65 -8.80 4.92
C GLY A 147 18.20 -7.38 4.53
N PRO A 148 19.10 -6.39 4.43
CA PRO A 148 18.74 -5.05 3.96
C PRO A 148 18.22 -5.03 2.51
N LEU A 149 18.77 -5.86 1.62
CA LEU A 149 18.32 -5.98 0.24
C LEU A 149 16.93 -6.66 0.16
N HIS A 150 16.72 -7.74 0.91
CA HIS A 150 15.41 -8.39 1.03
C HIS A 150 14.34 -7.41 1.51
N ALA A 151 14.65 -6.61 2.54
CA ALA A 151 13.74 -5.60 3.06
C ALA A 151 13.30 -4.58 1.98
N GLU A 152 14.23 -4.09 1.19
CA GLU A 152 13.95 -3.14 0.10
C GLU A 152 13.14 -3.79 -1.03
N VAL A 153 13.51 -4.99 -1.46
CA VAL A 153 12.82 -5.70 -2.54
C VAL A 153 11.38 -6.04 -2.13
N ILE A 154 11.17 -6.54 -0.91
CA ILE A 154 9.83 -6.88 -0.42
C ILE A 154 8.98 -5.62 -0.27
N ALA A 155 9.49 -4.54 0.32
CA ALA A 155 8.77 -3.28 0.45
C ALA A 155 8.36 -2.73 -0.91
N ALA A 156 9.26 -2.73 -1.91
CA ALA A 156 8.96 -2.32 -3.27
C ALA A 156 7.90 -3.22 -3.93
N ALA A 157 7.95 -4.54 -3.71
CA ALA A 157 6.97 -5.49 -4.22
C ALA A 157 5.58 -5.25 -3.61
N VAL A 158 5.49 -5.04 -2.29
CA VAL A 158 4.23 -4.70 -1.59
C VAL A 158 3.63 -3.42 -2.14
N VAL A 159 4.42 -2.35 -2.29
CA VAL A 159 3.96 -1.07 -2.85
C VAL A 159 3.52 -1.23 -4.30
N ALA A 160 4.25 -1.98 -5.12
CA ALA A 160 3.88 -2.24 -6.51
C ALA A 160 2.56 -3.02 -6.62
N ALA A 161 2.38 -4.07 -5.81
CA ALA A 161 1.17 -4.89 -5.76
C ALA A 161 -0.04 -4.06 -5.31
N HIS A 162 0.07 -3.36 -4.17
CA HIS A 162 -0.96 -2.45 -3.67
C HIS A 162 -1.38 -1.43 -4.74
N ASN A 163 -0.40 -0.73 -5.34
CA ASN A 163 -0.66 0.27 -6.37
C ASN A 163 -1.30 -0.32 -7.64
N ASN A 164 -1.00 -1.58 -7.97
CA ASN A 164 -1.65 -2.27 -9.09
C ASN A 164 -3.13 -2.48 -8.80
N GLY A 165 -3.49 -3.05 -7.65
CA GLY A 165 -4.87 -3.28 -7.23
C GLY A 165 -5.65 -1.97 -7.12
N LEU A 166 -5.11 -0.97 -6.41
CA LEU A 166 -5.72 0.35 -6.27
C LEU A 166 -5.98 1.02 -7.63
N ARG A 167 -5.00 1.05 -8.53
CA ARG A 167 -5.17 1.66 -9.86
C ARG A 167 -6.15 0.88 -10.73
N SER A 168 -6.26 -0.43 -10.58
CA SER A 168 -7.26 -1.25 -11.28
C SER A 168 -8.66 -0.82 -10.86
N TRP A 169 -8.90 -0.70 -9.56
CA TRP A 169 -10.17 -0.24 -9.02
C TRP A 169 -10.48 1.22 -9.41
N LEU A 170 -9.52 2.15 -9.34
CA LEU A 170 -9.72 3.53 -9.76
C LEU A 170 -10.04 3.65 -11.26
N ARG A 171 -9.41 2.83 -12.12
CA ARG A 171 -9.71 2.78 -13.57
C ARG A 171 -11.10 2.24 -13.88
N SER A 172 -11.66 1.38 -13.04
CA SER A 172 -13.05 0.94 -13.15
C SER A 172 -14.07 2.01 -12.76
N GLY A 173 -13.61 3.21 -12.38
CA GLY A 173 -14.45 4.28 -11.85
C GLY A 173 -14.86 4.06 -10.41
N GLY A 174 -14.04 3.38 -9.62
CA GLY A 174 -14.34 3.05 -8.22
C GLY A 174 -15.41 1.96 -8.07
N LYS A 175 -15.67 1.20 -9.13
CA LYS A 175 -16.67 0.13 -9.15
C LYS A 175 -16.04 -1.21 -8.76
N GLY A 176 -16.85 -2.07 -8.15
CA GLY A 176 -16.40 -3.38 -7.68
C GLY A 176 -15.73 -3.32 -6.31
N ASP A 177 -15.13 -4.43 -5.93
CA ASP A 177 -14.51 -4.63 -4.64
C ASP A 177 -13.03 -4.21 -4.67
N ALA A 178 -12.74 -3.08 -4.04
CA ALA A 178 -11.39 -2.52 -3.95
C ALA A 178 -10.48 -3.41 -3.08
N GLU A 179 -11.04 -3.99 -2.01
CA GLU A 179 -10.29 -4.87 -1.09
C GLU A 179 -9.88 -6.14 -1.80
N ALA A 180 -10.81 -6.81 -2.49
CA ALA A 180 -10.50 -8.01 -3.27
C ALA A 180 -9.43 -7.76 -4.34
N ALA A 181 -9.43 -6.60 -5.01
CA ALA A 181 -8.43 -6.26 -6.02
C ALA A 181 -7.03 -6.07 -5.44
N VAL A 182 -6.93 -5.44 -4.27
CA VAL A 182 -5.65 -5.25 -3.56
C VAL A 182 -5.19 -6.54 -2.89
N ASP A 183 -6.09 -7.29 -2.25
CA ASP A 183 -5.78 -8.57 -1.61
C ASP A 183 -5.26 -9.60 -2.59
N HIS A 184 -5.86 -9.68 -3.78
CA HIS A 184 -5.34 -10.54 -4.84
C HIS A 184 -3.90 -10.20 -5.20
N ALA A 185 -3.57 -8.91 -5.36
CA ALA A 185 -2.24 -8.48 -5.71
C ALA A 185 -1.22 -8.67 -4.57
N LEU A 186 -1.61 -8.37 -3.32
CA LEU A 186 -0.78 -8.60 -2.14
C LEU A 186 -0.57 -10.09 -1.87
N GLY A 187 -1.58 -10.93 -2.15
CA GLY A 187 -1.47 -12.39 -2.05
C GLY A 187 -0.35 -12.98 -2.90
N ILE A 188 -0.05 -12.38 -4.06
CA ILE A 188 1.11 -12.77 -4.88
C ILE A 188 2.42 -12.52 -4.14
N VAL A 189 2.54 -11.37 -3.45
CA VAL A 189 3.73 -11.05 -2.65
C VAL A 189 3.87 -12.02 -1.48
N GLN A 190 2.79 -12.30 -0.76
CA GLN A 190 2.79 -13.26 0.36
C GLN A 190 3.16 -14.68 -0.09
N GLN A 191 2.68 -15.12 -1.25
CA GLN A 191 3.04 -16.44 -1.80
C GLN A 191 4.52 -16.56 -2.15
N VAL A 192 5.17 -15.49 -2.61
CA VAL A 192 6.58 -15.50 -3.00
C VAL A 192 7.51 -15.35 -1.80
N TRP A 193 7.17 -14.50 -0.85
CA TRP A 193 8.08 -14.14 0.25
C TRP A 193 7.58 -14.55 1.64
N GLY A 194 6.28 -14.81 1.85
CA GLY A 194 5.72 -15.24 3.13
C GLY A 194 6.21 -16.64 3.54
N ALA A 195 6.29 -17.56 2.60
CA ALA A 195 6.81 -18.92 2.85
C ALA A 195 8.35 -18.99 2.95
N ALA A 196 9.07 -17.97 2.46
CA ALA A 196 10.54 -17.97 2.46
C ALA A 196 11.13 -17.76 3.87
N VAL A 197 10.34 -17.27 4.82
CA VAL A 197 10.77 -17.07 6.21
C VAL A 197 10.59 -18.36 7.04
N GLU A 198 9.66 -19.25 6.65
CA GLU A 198 9.46 -20.55 7.31
C GLU A 198 10.35 -21.68 6.75
N GLY A 199 11.01 -21.46 5.60
CA GLY A 199 11.51 -22.56 4.78
C GLY A 199 13.01 -22.65 4.53
N VAL A 200 13.86 -21.93 5.28
CA VAL A 200 15.24 -22.38 5.49
C VAL A 200 15.36 -22.74 6.96
N ALA A 201 14.62 -23.76 7.37
CA ALA A 201 15.12 -24.60 8.41
C ALA A 201 16.48 -25.08 7.89
N THR A 202 17.57 -24.49 8.36
CA THR A 202 18.86 -25.15 8.33
C THR A 202 18.57 -26.53 8.95
N PRO A 203 18.75 -27.65 8.21
CA PRO A 203 18.60 -28.96 8.82
C PRO A 203 19.37 -28.92 10.13
N ALA A 204 18.73 -29.32 11.25
CA ALA A 204 19.43 -29.43 12.49
C ALA A 204 20.69 -30.23 12.19
N ALA A 205 21.83 -29.78 12.73
CA ALA A 205 23.11 -30.47 12.49
C ALA A 205 22.95 -31.95 12.92
N GLY A 206 22.71 -32.82 11.93
CA GLY A 206 22.40 -34.23 12.15
C GLY A 206 21.35 -34.83 11.21
N ASP A 207 20.56 -34.02 10.47
CA ASP A 207 19.64 -34.55 9.46
C ASP A 207 20.22 -34.35 8.07
N ASP A 208 20.72 -35.43 7.47
CA ASP A 208 21.18 -35.46 6.10
C ASP A 208 19.97 -35.39 5.14
N VAL A 209 19.75 -34.23 4.53
CA VAL A 209 18.68 -34.04 3.54
C VAL A 209 19.24 -34.17 2.14
N VAL A 210 18.77 -35.18 1.41
CA VAL A 210 19.10 -35.39 -0.01
C VAL A 210 17.98 -34.80 -0.89
N VAL A 211 18.31 -33.81 -1.71
CA VAL A 211 17.40 -33.23 -2.70
C VAL A 211 17.75 -33.75 -4.09
N VAL A 212 16.83 -34.47 -4.73
CA VAL A 212 16.99 -34.98 -6.08
C VAL A 212 16.14 -34.19 -7.07
N VAL A 213 16.77 -33.54 -8.02
CA VAL A 213 16.09 -32.84 -9.14
C VAL A 213 16.01 -33.76 -10.35
N ALA A 214 14.80 -34.03 -10.83
CA ALA A 214 14.56 -34.84 -12.02
C ALA A 214 13.66 -34.09 -13.02
N THR A 215 13.92 -34.25 -14.31
CA THR A 215 13.08 -33.70 -15.38
C THR A 215 11.76 -34.47 -15.46
N LYS A 216 10.67 -33.76 -15.81
CA LYS A 216 9.35 -34.35 -16.00
C LYS A 216 9.43 -35.47 -17.02
N GLY A 217 8.98 -36.68 -16.66
CA GLY A 217 9.08 -37.87 -17.51
C GLY A 217 10.27 -38.78 -17.22
N THR A 218 11.17 -38.43 -16.28
CA THR A 218 12.23 -39.33 -15.82
C THR A 218 11.57 -40.58 -15.20
N PRO A 219 11.91 -41.81 -15.66
CA PRO A 219 11.40 -43.03 -15.05
C PRO A 219 11.70 -43.10 -13.55
N MET A 220 10.76 -43.57 -12.76
CA MET A 220 10.88 -43.59 -11.28
C MET A 220 12.11 -44.37 -10.82
N TRP A 221 12.48 -45.46 -11.48
CA TRP A 221 13.65 -46.23 -11.12
C TRP A 221 14.97 -45.43 -11.21
N ARG A 222 15.04 -44.48 -12.16
CA ARG A 222 16.22 -43.56 -12.26
C ARG A 222 16.25 -42.53 -11.14
N VAL A 223 15.08 -42.10 -10.66
CA VAL A 223 14.99 -41.21 -9.51
C VAL A 223 15.46 -41.95 -8.26
N VAL A 224 14.95 -43.14 -8.03
CA VAL A 224 15.37 -44.01 -6.90
C VAL A 224 16.87 -44.29 -6.95
N GLN A 225 17.43 -44.66 -8.10
CA GLN A 225 18.87 -44.92 -8.25
C GLN A 225 19.72 -43.68 -7.92
N LYS A 226 19.28 -42.47 -8.28
CA LYS A 226 19.98 -41.23 -7.88
C LYS A 226 19.90 -40.97 -6.39
N VAL A 227 18.78 -41.27 -5.76
CA VAL A 227 18.63 -41.15 -4.28
C VAL A 227 19.55 -42.14 -3.59
N GLU A 228 19.54 -43.42 -4.03
CA GLU A 228 20.42 -44.48 -3.46
C GLU A 228 21.91 -44.13 -3.65
N SER A 229 22.31 -43.60 -4.78
CA SER A 229 23.68 -43.17 -5.01
C SER A 229 24.08 -42.00 -4.11
N ALA A 230 23.19 -41.03 -3.93
CA ALA A 230 23.46 -39.89 -3.06
C ALA A 230 23.51 -40.25 -1.55
N LEU A 231 22.78 -41.28 -1.13
CA LEU A 231 22.78 -41.79 0.23
C LEU A 231 23.94 -42.77 0.51
N ALA A 232 24.65 -43.26 -0.54
CA ALA A 232 25.75 -44.22 -0.41
C ALA A 232 27.14 -43.55 -0.47
N GLU A 233 27.23 -42.23 -0.62
CA GLU A 233 28.49 -41.47 -0.69
C GLU A 233 28.96 -40.95 0.66
N ASP A 234 28.70 -41.68 1.78
CA ASP A 234 29.29 -41.49 3.10
C ASP A 234 30.46 -42.40 3.34
#